data_08fc983a7b85e17d922373606b4636e1
#
_entry.id   08fc983a7b85e17d922373606b4636e1
#
_cell.length_a   1.000
_cell.length_b   1.000
_cell.length_c   1.000
_cell.angle_alpha   90.00
_cell.angle_beta   90.00
_cell.angle_gamma   90.00
#
_symmetry.space_group_name_H-M   'P 1'
#
loop_
_entity.id
_entity.type
_entity.pdbx_description
1 polymer ?
#
loop_
_entity_poly.entity_id
_entity_poly.type
_entity_poly.pdbx_seq_one_letter_code
_entity_poly.pdbx_strand_id
1 'polypeptide(L)'
;PLQVSYLGFLSSTGATFVDYMIADAVVAPYANTQAFSEKLIRLPHCYQMNHTLFFPESDQQSRVRWGLPRQGFVFCCFNPAYKFNARLFGTWVSILKQVPGSVLWLLRDNSVAVGHLEETACQMGLEPHRLVFADKAPLPEHVQRLQLADLALDTDGYNGGATTANALWAGLPVLTILGSHWVSRMSASHLLAAGLPELVARNLDVYTQKALDLARKPERLQALRSKLNRQRRVNPC
;
A
#
# COMPACT_ATOMS: atom_id res chain seq x y z
N PRO A 1 -28.00 -24.51 -5.45
CA PRO A 1 -26.65 -24.43 -4.87
C PRO A 1 -26.42 -23.07 -4.27
N LEU A 2 -25.77 -22.97 -3.11
CA LEU A 2 -25.36 -21.71 -2.47
C LEU A 2 -24.13 -21.15 -3.20
N GLN A 3 -24.15 -19.84 -3.56
CA GLN A 3 -23.03 -19.18 -4.20
C GLN A 3 -22.49 -18.03 -3.33
N VAL A 4 -21.16 -17.99 -3.19
CA VAL A 4 -20.47 -17.02 -2.33
C VAL A 4 -19.37 -16.35 -3.12
N SER A 5 -19.40 -15.00 -3.24
CA SER A 5 -18.32 -14.21 -3.84
C SER A 5 -17.24 -13.92 -2.80
N TYR A 6 -15.96 -14.16 -3.17
CA TYR A 6 -14.81 -13.90 -2.32
C TYR A 6 -13.58 -13.52 -3.13
N LEU A 7 -12.95 -12.40 -2.82
CA LEU A 7 -11.69 -11.85 -3.36
C LEU A 7 -11.64 -11.61 -4.88
N GLY A 8 -12.39 -12.31 -5.72
CA GLY A 8 -12.30 -12.21 -7.18
C GLY A 8 -12.77 -10.86 -7.71
N PHE A 9 -13.88 -10.34 -7.17
CA PHE A 9 -14.43 -9.04 -7.50
C PHE A 9 -14.66 -8.22 -6.22
N LEU A 10 -14.06 -7.05 -6.16
CA LEU A 10 -13.97 -6.23 -4.93
C LEU A 10 -15.10 -5.17 -4.88
N SER A 11 -16.31 -5.61 -5.09
CA SER A 11 -17.55 -4.85 -4.99
C SER A 11 -18.74 -5.80 -5.09
N SER A 12 -20.00 -5.30 -4.96
CA SER A 12 -21.18 -6.10 -5.29
C SER A 12 -21.10 -6.56 -6.74
N THR A 13 -21.46 -7.82 -6.99
CA THR A 13 -21.54 -8.37 -8.36
C THR A 13 -22.79 -7.87 -9.09
N GLY A 14 -23.83 -7.42 -8.35
CA GLY A 14 -25.13 -7.09 -8.88
C GLY A 14 -25.92 -8.31 -9.40
N ALA A 15 -25.36 -9.52 -9.22
CA ALA A 15 -25.96 -10.74 -9.74
C ALA A 15 -27.01 -11.29 -8.76
N THR A 16 -28.20 -11.62 -9.28
CA THR A 16 -29.31 -12.15 -8.47
C THR A 16 -29.10 -13.61 -8.02
N PHE A 17 -28.12 -14.30 -8.61
CA PHE A 17 -27.78 -15.69 -8.30
C PHE A 17 -26.60 -15.84 -7.34
N VAL A 18 -25.95 -14.75 -6.92
CA VAL A 18 -24.92 -14.78 -5.87
C VAL A 18 -25.56 -14.45 -4.54
N ASP A 19 -25.58 -15.40 -3.62
CA ASP A 19 -26.29 -15.28 -2.33
C ASP A 19 -25.53 -14.44 -1.32
N TYR A 20 -24.21 -14.64 -1.23
CA TYR A 20 -23.36 -14.04 -0.20
C TYR A 20 -22.07 -13.46 -0.79
N MET A 21 -21.54 -12.46 -0.08
CA MET A 21 -20.20 -11.91 -0.32
C MET A 21 -19.44 -11.85 1.00
N ILE A 22 -18.20 -12.34 0.99
CA ILE A 22 -17.30 -12.26 2.15
C ILE A 22 -16.61 -10.89 2.14
N ALA A 23 -16.71 -10.19 3.26
CA ALA A 23 -16.23 -8.83 3.48
C ALA A 23 -15.63 -8.70 4.89
N ASP A 24 -15.34 -7.48 5.31
CA ASP A 24 -15.17 -7.07 6.71
C ASP A 24 -15.87 -5.73 6.96
N ALA A 25 -15.88 -5.29 8.22
CA ALA A 25 -16.55 -4.05 8.61
C ALA A 25 -15.87 -2.77 8.08
N VAL A 26 -14.62 -2.86 7.62
CA VAL A 26 -13.86 -1.72 7.07
C VAL A 26 -14.17 -1.54 5.60
N VAL A 27 -14.02 -2.58 4.77
CA VAL A 27 -14.27 -2.50 3.32
C VAL A 27 -15.76 -2.39 3.00
N ALA A 28 -16.63 -2.99 3.82
CA ALA A 28 -18.09 -2.91 3.69
C ALA A 28 -18.74 -2.51 5.03
N PRO A 29 -18.70 -1.22 5.41
CA PRO A 29 -19.31 -0.74 6.65
C PRO A 29 -20.81 -1.08 6.72
N TYR A 30 -21.36 -1.23 7.91
CA TYR A 30 -22.79 -1.53 8.11
C TYR A 30 -23.70 -0.49 7.45
N ALA A 31 -23.31 0.79 7.46
CA ALA A 31 -24.05 1.86 6.81
C ALA A 31 -24.17 1.69 5.28
N ASN A 32 -23.26 0.95 4.66
CA ASN A 32 -23.22 0.75 3.20
C ASN A 32 -23.81 -0.60 2.77
N THR A 33 -24.44 -1.35 3.66
CA THR A 33 -24.98 -2.70 3.36
C THR A 33 -25.95 -2.69 2.20
N GLN A 34 -26.74 -1.63 2.04
CA GLN A 34 -27.71 -1.48 0.95
C GLN A 34 -27.09 -1.30 -0.46
N ALA A 35 -25.79 -1.04 -0.53
CA ALA A 35 -25.06 -0.95 -1.80
C ALA A 35 -24.70 -2.32 -2.40
N PHE A 36 -25.03 -3.41 -1.72
CA PHE A 36 -24.73 -4.78 -2.14
C PHE A 36 -26.01 -5.53 -2.42
N SER A 37 -26.06 -6.27 -3.53
CA SER A 37 -27.12 -7.23 -3.84
C SER A 37 -27.01 -8.51 -3.01
N GLU A 38 -25.80 -8.86 -2.61
CA GLU A 38 -25.49 -10.05 -1.82
C GLU A 38 -25.65 -9.79 -0.31
N LYS A 39 -25.94 -10.84 0.46
CA LYS A 39 -25.84 -10.79 1.90
C LYS A 39 -24.37 -10.78 2.33
N LEU A 40 -23.97 -9.83 3.17
CA LEU A 40 -22.58 -9.69 3.59
C LEU A 40 -22.24 -10.59 4.76
N ILE A 41 -21.24 -11.46 4.58
CA ILE A 41 -20.56 -12.19 5.64
C ILE A 41 -19.31 -11.40 6.01
N ARG A 42 -19.32 -10.75 7.18
CA ARG A 42 -18.20 -9.94 7.65
C ARG A 42 -17.26 -10.76 8.51
N LEU A 43 -16.03 -10.94 8.03
CA LEU A 43 -14.96 -11.52 8.83
C LEU A 43 -14.57 -10.58 9.97
N PRO A 44 -14.09 -11.11 11.11
CA PRO A 44 -13.86 -10.29 12.32
C PRO A 44 -12.70 -9.30 12.19
N HIS A 45 -11.71 -9.57 11.36
CA HIS A 45 -10.49 -8.76 11.27
C HIS A 45 -10.28 -8.14 9.90
N CYS A 46 -10.05 -8.95 8.88
CA CYS A 46 -9.73 -8.50 7.53
C CYS A 46 -10.43 -9.41 6.52
N TYR A 47 -10.96 -8.82 5.44
CA TYR A 47 -11.61 -9.57 4.38
C TYR A 47 -10.63 -10.44 3.59
N GLN A 48 -9.36 -10.02 3.48
CA GLN A 48 -8.35 -10.72 2.72
C GLN A 48 -7.49 -11.58 3.64
N MET A 49 -7.46 -12.86 3.37
CA MET A 49 -6.52 -13.79 4.00
C MET A 49 -5.22 -13.83 3.22
N ASN A 50 -4.11 -13.86 3.94
CA ASN A 50 -2.77 -14.00 3.38
C ASN A 50 -2.16 -15.31 3.80
N HIS A 51 -1.26 -15.87 2.98
CA HIS A 51 -0.51 -17.05 3.33
C HIS A 51 0.71 -16.71 4.17
N THR A 52 1.09 -17.61 5.06
CA THR A 52 2.27 -17.50 5.92
C THR A 52 3.34 -18.54 5.53
N LEU A 53 3.39 -18.95 4.26
CA LEU A 53 4.24 -20.05 3.79
C LEU A 53 5.75 -19.77 3.92
N PHE A 54 6.14 -18.51 4.01
CA PHE A 54 7.52 -18.15 4.29
C PHE A 54 7.57 -16.86 5.12
N PHE A 55 8.56 -16.79 6.00
CA PHE A 55 8.96 -15.52 6.62
C PHE A 55 10.04 -14.90 5.74
N PRO A 56 9.89 -13.63 5.35
CA PRO A 56 10.95 -12.98 4.59
C PRO A 56 12.20 -12.90 5.48
N GLU A 57 13.28 -13.53 5.03
CA GLU A 57 14.59 -13.34 5.64
C GLU A 57 14.99 -11.87 5.52
N SER A 58 15.87 -11.41 6.41
CA SER A 58 16.40 -10.06 6.31
C SER A 58 17.12 -9.92 4.96
N ASP A 59 16.76 -8.91 4.17
CA ASP A 59 17.46 -8.67 2.92
C ASP A 59 18.88 -8.17 3.24
N GLN A 60 19.86 -9.04 3.04
CA GLN A 60 21.28 -8.67 3.09
C GLN A 60 21.73 -7.95 1.82
N GLN A 61 20.83 -7.77 0.85
CA GLN A 61 21.15 -7.11 -0.41
C GLN A 61 21.30 -5.59 -0.19
N SER A 62 22.32 -5.05 -0.79
CA SER A 62 22.56 -3.61 -0.78
C SER A 62 21.47 -2.86 -1.55
N ARG A 63 20.98 -1.74 -1.02
CA ARG A 63 20.12 -0.76 -1.73
C ARG A 63 20.66 -0.44 -3.13
N VAL A 64 21.98 -0.42 -3.30
CA VAL A 64 22.67 -0.11 -4.56
C VAL A 64 22.33 -1.10 -5.67
N ARG A 65 22.13 -2.38 -5.36
CA ARG A 65 21.70 -3.40 -6.34
C ARG A 65 20.38 -3.01 -7.03
N TRP A 66 19.51 -2.32 -6.32
CA TRP A 66 18.20 -1.88 -6.80
C TRP A 66 18.18 -0.42 -7.30
N GLY A 67 19.35 0.19 -7.48
CA GLY A 67 19.45 1.60 -7.88
C GLY A 67 19.04 2.59 -6.78
N LEU A 68 18.89 2.12 -5.55
CA LEU A 68 18.53 2.96 -4.41
C LEU A 68 19.78 3.63 -3.81
N PRO A 69 19.64 4.83 -3.23
CA PRO A 69 20.74 5.49 -2.54
C PRO A 69 21.18 4.70 -1.32
N ARG A 70 22.48 4.69 -1.03
CA ARG A 70 23.03 4.05 0.19
C ARG A 70 22.46 4.66 1.46
N GLN A 71 22.23 5.96 1.45
CA GLN A 71 21.65 6.74 2.54
C GLN A 71 20.49 7.59 2.00
N GLY A 72 19.58 8.00 2.88
CA GLY A 72 18.38 8.73 2.50
C GLY A 72 17.12 7.91 2.71
N PHE A 73 15.99 8.60 2.69
CA PHE A 73 14.68 7.99 2.91
C PHE A 73 14.12 7.41 1.61
N VAL A 74 13.73 6.15 1.65
CA VAL A 74 13.15 5.44 0.49
C VAL A 74 11.65 5.31 0.69
N PHE A 75 10.88 6.15 0.02
CA PHE A 75 9.46 5.91 -0.18
C PHE A 75 9.28 4.87 -1.30
N CYS A 76 8.22 4.08 -1.26
CA CYS A 76 7.91 3.19 -2.38
C CYS A 76 6.41 3.09 -2.66
N CYS A 77 6.08 2.78 -3.92
CA CYS A 77 4.75 2.35 -4.33
C CYS A 77 4.88 1.30 -5.42
N PHE A 78 4.50 0.06 -5.11
CA PHE A 78 4.52 -1.05 -6.07
C PHE A 78 3.14 -1.36 -6.64
N ASN A 79 2.18 -0.46 -6.47
CA ASN A 79 0.93 -0.52 -7.20
C ASN A 79 1.15 -0.18 -8.68
N PRO A 80 0.43 -0.84 -9.61
CA PRO A 80 0.46 -0.48 -11.03
C PRO A 80 0.04 0.98 -11.27
N ALA A 81 0.58 1.60 -12.32
CA ALA A 81 0.38 3.02 -12.62
C ALA A 81 -1.09 3.42 -12.83
N TYR A 82 -1.96 2.50 -13.26
CA TYR A 82 -3.40 2.78 -13.43
C TYR A 82 -4.14 3.05 -12.11
N LYS A 83 -3.54 2.76 -10.94
CA LYS A 83 -4.15 2.96 -9.63
C LYS A 83 -3.97 4.37 -9.06
N PHE A 84 -3.13 5.20 -9.64
CA PHE A 84 -2.90 6.57 -9.18
C PHE A 84 -3.01 7.58 -10.31
N ASN A 85 -3.35 8.77 -9.97
CA ASN A 85 -3.59 9.88 -10.89
C ASN A 85 -2.57 11.00 -10.71
N ALA A 86 -2.62 12.03 -11.57
CA ALA A 86 -1.71 13.17 -11.53
C ALA A 86 -1.73 13.91 -10.18
N ARG A 87 -2.89 14.01 -9.51
CA ARG A 87 -3.01 14.67 -8.20
C ARG A 87 -2.21 13.94 -7.13
N LEU A 88 -2.35 12.62 -7.04
CA LEU A 88 -1.61 11.82 -6.06
C LEU A 88 -0.12 11.82 -6.36
N PHE A 89 0.26 11.66 -7.64
CA PHE A 89 1.66 11.72 -8.05
C PHE A 89 2.29 13.09 -7.72
N GLY A 90 1.58 14.19 -8.00
CA GLY A 90 2.01 15.53 -7.61
C GLY A 90 2.20 15.70 -6.09
N THR A 91 1.35 15.04 -5.29
CA THR A 91 1.51 14.98 -3.83
C THR A 91 2.81 14.25 -3.45
N TRP A 92 3.12 13.12 -4.07
CA TRP A 92 4.37 12.40 -3.83
C TRP A 92 5.61 13.22 -4.21
N VAL A 93 5.58 13.91 -5.35
CA VAL A 93 6.64 14.84 -5.75
C VAL A 93 6.82 15.95 -4.71
N SER A 94 5.73 16.51 -4.20
CA SER A 94 5.77 17.53 -3.14
C SER A 94 6.39 16.99 -1.83
N ILE A 95 6.08 15.75 -1.46
CA ILE A 95 6.70 15.08 -0.30
C ILE A 95 8.20 14.93 -0.52
N LEU A 96 8.62 14.41 -1.68
CA LEU A 96 10.04 14.24 -2.01
C LEU A 96 10.81 15.55 -1.92
N LYS A 97 10.27 16.65 -2.47
CA LYS A 97 10.91 17.98 -2.42
C LYS A 97 11.12 18.47 -0.98
N GLN A 98 10.26 18.07 -0.05
CA GLN A 98 10.35 18.44 1.37
C GLN A 98 11.19 17.48 2.23
N VAL A 99 11.67 16.37 1.64
CA VAL A 99 12.56 15.38 2.29
C VAL A 99 13.83 15.25 1.43
N PRO A 100 14.85 16.09 1.66
CA PRO A 100 16.08 16.06 0.87
C PRO A 100 16.75 14.68 0.86
N GLY A 101 17.28 14.26 -0.29
CA GLY A 101 17.94 12.96 -0.45
C GLY A 101 17.01 11.76 -0.46
N SER A 102 15.69 11.94 -0.32
CA SER A 102 14.74 10.84 -0.45
C SER A 102 14.50 10.47 -1.91
N VAL A 103 14.07 9.23 -2.13
CA VAL A 103 13.65 8.73 -3.44
C VAL A 103 12.26 8.12 -3.37
N LEU A 104 11.56 8.05 -4.50
CA LEU A 104 10.35 7.28 -4.68
C LEU A 104 10.65 6.07 -5.56
N TRP A 105 10.50 4.87 -5.00
CA TRP A 105 10.75 3.61 -5.66
C TRP A 105 9.44 3.02 -6.19
N LEU A 106 9.30 2.96 -7.50
CA LEU A 106 8.07 2.60 -8.20
C LEU A 106 8.21 1.29 -8.97
N LEU A 107 7.08 0.63 -9.23
CA LEU A 107 7.03 -0.49 -10.15
C LEU A 107 7.20 0.00 -11.59
N ARG A 108 8.11 -0.61 -12.34
CA ARG A 108 8.19 -0.49 -13.79
C ARG A 108 7.09 -1.34 -14.42
N ASP A 109 5.91 -0.78 -14.55
CA ASP A 109 4.74 -1.51 -15.06
C ASP A 109 4.71 -1.52 -16.60
N ASN A 110 4.91 -0.34 -17.20
CA ASN A 110 5.10 -0.20 -18.64
C ASN A 110 5.97 1.04 -18.95
N SER A 111 6.64 1.01 -20.11
CA SER A 111 7.60 2.07 -20.50
C SER A 111 6.93 3.43 -20.74
N VAL A 112 5.70 3.46 -21.24
CA VAL A 112 4.96 4.72 -21.51
C VAL A 112 4.63 5.41 -20.19
N ALA A 113 4.14 4.66 -19.20
CA ALA A 113 3.85 5.21 -17.87
C ALA A 113 5.13 5.72 -17.19
N VAL A 114 6.24 4.99 -17.30
CA VAL A 114 7.55 5.45 -16.77
C VAL A 114 7.95 6.79 -17.40
N GLY A 115 7.93 6.90 -18.72
CA GLY A 115 8.29 8.15 -19.42
C GLY A 115 7.42 9.33 -19.00
N HIS A 116 6.09 9.14 -18.88
CA HIS A 116 5.19 10.19 -18.42
C HIS A 116 5.45 10.62 -16.97
N LEU A 117 5.80 9.67 -16.08
CA LEU A 117 6.11 9.98 -14.68
C LEU A 117 7.42 10.76 -14.57
N GLU A 118 8.46 10.37 -15.34
CA GLU A 118 9.75 11.07 -15.39
C GLU A 118 9.58 12.49 -15.93
N GLU A 119 8.86 12.65 -17.03
CA GLU A 119 8.56 13.95 -17.63
C GLU A 119 7.78 14.85 -16.66
N THR A 120 6.70 14.33 -16.07
CA THR A 120 5.89 15.08 -15.10
C THR A 120 6.70 15.50 -13.88
N ALA A 121 7.54 14.62 -13.35
CA ALA A 121 8.41 14.92 -12.22
C ALA A 121 9.42 16.01 -12.57
N CYS A 122 10.02 15.96 -13.76
CA CYS A 122 10.94 16.97 -14.27
C CYS A 122 10.25 18.34 -14.41
N GLN A 123 9.04 18.38 -15.00
CA GLN A 123 8.23 19.60 -15.11
C GLN A 123 7.88 20.20 -13.75
N MET A 124 7.72 19.35 -12.73
CA MET A 124 7.52 19.79 -11.35
C MET A 124 8.82 20.15 -10.62
N GLY A 125 9.97 20.11 -11.27
CA GLY A 125 11.28 20.47 -10.73
C GLY A 125 11.83 19.44 -9.74
N LEU A 126 11.55 18.15 -9.95
CA LEU A 126 12.18 17.04 -9.23
C LEU A 126 13.35 16.50 -10.07
N GLU A 127 14.48 16.25 -9.41
CA GLU A 127 15.65 15.68 -10.10
C GLU A 127 15.36 14.24 -10.56
N PRO A 128 15.74 13.84 -11.79
CA PRO A 128 15.39 12.53 -12.36
C PRO A 128 15.79 11.34 -11.49
N HIS A 129 16.93 11.39 -10.83
CA HIS A 129 17.44 10.33 -9.96
C HIS A 129 16.61 10.10 -8.67
N ARG A 130 15.63 10.98 -8.39
CA ARG A 130 14.72 10.86 -7.26
C ARG A 130 13.56 9.89 -7.53
N LEU A 131 13.33 9.51 -8.79
CA LEU A 131 12.45 8.41 -9.18
C LEU A 131 13.30 7.20 -9.52
N VAL A 132 13.06 6.09 -8.81
CA VAL A 132 13.73 4.81 -9.05
C VAL A 132 12.66 3.80 -9.47
N PHE A 133 12.93 3.05 -10.54
CA PHE A 133 11.99 2.05 -11.05
C PHE A 133 12.55 0.65 -10.93
N ALA A 134 11.71 -0.28 -10.49
CA ALA A 134 12.06 -1.70 -10.36
C ALA A 134 11.12 -2.58 -11.18
N ASP A 135 11.69 -3.55 -11.86
CA ASP A 135 10.95 -4.55 -12.62
C ASP A 135 10.16 -5.49 -11.70
N LYS A 136 9.18 -6.20 -12.27
CA LYS A 136 8.48 -7.28 -11.58
C LYS A 136 9.50 -8.34 -11.16
N ALA A 137 9.31 -8.90 -9.98
CA ALA A 137 10.14 -9.97 -9.44
C ALA A 137 9.26 -11.10 -8.88
N PRO A 138 9.75 -12.33 -8.76
CA PRO A 138 9.07 -13.41 -8.05
C PRO A 138 8.70 -12.96 -6.63
N LEU A 139 7.57 -13.48 -6.12
CA LEU A 139 7.02 -13.02 -4.84
C LEU A 139 8.02 -13.05 -3.66
N PRO A 140 8.84 -14.11 -3.46
CA PRO A 140 9.81 -14.11 -2.37
C PRO A 140 10.83 -12.97 -2.48
N GLU A 141 11.39 -12.75 -3.67
CA GLU A 141 12.35 -11.67 -3.93
C GLU A 141 11.69 -10.29 -3.79
N HIS A 142 10.43 -10.17 -4.26
CA HIS A 142 9.67 -8.95 -4.11
C HIS A 142 9.44 -8.60 -2.64
N VAL A 143 9.04 -9.56 -1.81
CA VAL A 143 8.82 -9.33 -0.37
C VAL A 143 10.15 -9.01 0.34
N GLN A 144 11.26 -9.67 -0.02
CA GLN A 144 12.57 -9.33 0.52
C GLN A 144 12.98 -7.90 0.19
N ARG A 145 12.91 -7.49 -1.08
CA ARG A 145 13.33 -6.12 -1.48
C ARG A 145 12.50 -5.02 -0.84
N LEU A 146 11.23 -5.28 -0.47
CA LEU A 146 10.39 -4.31 0.24
C LEU A 146 10.99 -3.86 1.58
N GLN A 147 11.84 -4.68 2.21
CA GLN A 147 12.56 -4.34 3.45
C GLN A 147 13.57 -3.20 3.27
N LEU A 148 14.00 -2.91 2.04
CA LEU A 148 14.92 -1.82 1.71
C LEU A 148 14.26 -0.44 1.70
N ALA A 149 12.93 -0.40 1.58
CA ALA A 149 12.14 0.83 1.65
C ALA A 149 11.87 1.23 3.12
N ASP A 150 11.61 2.51 3.34
CA ASP A 150 11.32 3.05 4.66
C ASP A 150 9.82 3.19 4.91
N LEU A 151 9.05 3.62 3.93
CA LEU A 151 7.61 3.80 4.00
C LEU A 151 6.96 3.52 2.64
N ALA A 152 5.96 2.65 2.60
CA ALA A 152 5.13 2.49 1.42
C ALA A 152 4.04 3.58 1.38
N LEU A 153 3.92 4.23 0.23
CA LEU A 153 2.89 5.23 -0.08
C LEU A 153 1.80 4.56 -0.90
N ASP A 154 0.66 4.29 -0.28
CA ASP A 154 -0.46 3.65 -0.96
C ASP A 154 -1.24 4.64 -1.84
N THR A 155 -1.95 4.10 -2.81
CA THR A 155 -2.80 4.84 -3.75
C THR A 155 -4.17 5.18 -3.15
N ASP A 156 -4.77 6.34 -3.53
CA ASP A 156 -5.97 6.85 -2.89
C ASP A 156 -7.29 6.22 -3.41
N GLY A 157 -7.62 6.37 -4.66
CA GLY A 157 -8.90 5.89 -5.20
C GLY A 157 -9.03 4.37 -5.30
N TYR A 158 -7.92 3.68 -5.51
CA TYR A 158 -7.82 2.22 -5.60
C TYR A 158 -6.57 1.76 -4.83
N ASN A 159 -6.75 1.36 -3.60
CA ASN A 159 -5.67 0.94 -2.72
C ASN A 159 -4.94 -0.34 -3.19
N GLY A 160 -3.80 -0.62 -2.59
CA GLY A 160 -3.19 -1.93 -2.62
C GLY A 160 -4.07 -2.96 -1.88
N GLY A 161 -4.21 -4.15 -2.45
CA GLY A 161 -4.70 -5.34 -1.76
C GLY A 161 -3.48 -6.21 -1.42
N ALA A 162 -3.13 -7.14 -2.32
CA ALA A 162 -1.93 -7.97 -2.17
C ALA A 162 -0.63 -7.15 -2.01
N THR A 163 -0.52 -5.99 -2.67
CA THR A 163 0.65 -5.09 -2.52
C THR A 163 0.80 -4.59 -1.10
N THR A 164 -0.30 -4.16 -0.46
CA THR A 164 -0.29 -3.74 0.94
C THR A 164 0.01 -4.90 1.88
N ALA A 165 -0.62 -6.05 1.67
CA ALA A 165 -0.37 -7.25 2.45
C ALA A 165 1.10 -7.68 2.40
N ASN A 166 1.70 -7.69 1.20
CA ASN A 166 3.12 -8.03 1.00
C ASN A 166 4.05 -7.04 1.71
N ALA A 167 3.73 -5.73 1.66
CA ALA A 167 4.51 -4.71 2.35
C ALA A 167 4.47 -4.90 3.88
N LEU A 168 3.29 -5.11 4.45
CA LEU A 168 3.13 -5.39 5.88
C LEU A 168 3.82 -6.69 6.27
N TRP A 169 3.73 -7.75 5.44
CA TRP A 169 4.43 -9.01 5.66
C TRP A 169 5.95 -8.85 5.62
N ALA A 170 6.47 -7.99 4.75
CA ALA A 170 7.89 -7.62 4.73
C ALA A 170 8.35 -6.82 5.97
N GLY A 171 7.41 -6.34 6.81
CA GLY A 171 7.71 -5.44 7.93
C GLY A 171 7.85 -3.98 7.51
N LEU A 172 7.33 -3.61 6.33
CA LEU A 172 7.34 -2.26 5.81
C LEU A 172 6.02 -1.56 6.18
N PRO A 173 6.04 -0.45 6.92
CA PRO A 173 4.86 0.37 7.19
C PRO A 173 4.26 0.91 5.88
N VAL A 174 2.92 0.91 5.80
CA VAL A 174 2.16 1.43 4.65
C VAL A 174 1.31 2.61 5.11
N LEU A 175 1.42 3.74 4.45
CA LEU A 175 0.55 4.90 4.68
C LEU A 175 -0.54 4.92 3.62
N THR A 176 -1.81 4.95 4.03
CA THR A 176 -2.97 4.93 3.13
C THR A 176 -3.97 6.04 3.43
N ILE A 177 -4.89 6.27 2.48
CA ILE A 177 -6.06 7.13 2.66
C ILE A 177 -7.32 6.27 2.69
N LEU A 178 -8.16 6.46 3.72
CA LEU A 178 -9.46 5.81 3.81
C LEU A 178 -10.45 6.50 2.88
N GLY A 179 -10.88 5.80 1.83
CA GLY A 179 -11.89 6.28 0.91
C GLY A 179 -13.31 5.82 1.23
N SER A 180 -14.21 6.00 0.26
CA SER A 180 -15.66 5.70 0.40
C SER A 180 -16.08 4.35 -0.18
N HIS A 181 -15.31 3.80 -1.12
CA HIS A 181 -15.63 2.56 -1.82
C HIS A 181 -14.75 1.40 -1.33
N TRP A 182 -15.17 0.16 -1.53
CA TRP A 182 -14.43 -1.03 -1.15
C TRP A 182 -12.95 -0.94 -1.54
N VAL A 183 -12.68 -0.72 -2.83
CA VAL A 183 -11.29 -0.69 -3.34
C VAL A 183 -10.42 0.43 -2.77
N SER A 184 -11.02 1.49 -2.24
CA SER A 184 -10.31 2.59 -1.56
C SER A 184 -10.27 2.45 -0.02
N ARG A 185 -10.64 1.29 0.49
CA ARG A 185 -10.66 0.95 1.92
C ARG A 185 -9.85 -0.29 2.25
N MET A 186 -9.32 -0.97 1.23
CA MET A 186 -8.62 -2.25 1.36
C MET A 186 -7.38 -2.14 2.26
N SER A 187 -6.51 -1.16 2.01
CA SER A 187 -5.31 -0.97 2.82
C SER A 187 -5.64 -0.56 4.25
N ALA A 188 -6.71 0.20 4.45
CA ALA A 188 -7.16 0.53 5.80
C ALA A 188 -7.62 -0.71 6.56
N SER A 189 -8.30 -1.67 5.90
CA SER A 189 -8.66 -2.95 6.50
C SER A 189 -7.41 -3.70 6.98
N HIS A 190 -6.40 -3.86 6.12
CA HIS A 190 -5.14 -4.51 6.50
C HIS A 190 -4.45 -3.81 7.67
N LEU A 191 -4.39 -2.47 7.64
CA LEU A 191 -3.72 -1.69 8.69
C LEU A 191 -4.43 -1.78 10.02
N LEU A 192 -5.76 -1.73 10.03
CA LEU A 192 -6.54 -1.86 11.26
C LEU A 192 -6.41 -3.26 11.85
N ALA A 193 -6.45 -4.30 11.00
CA ALA A 193 -6.20 -5.67 11.42
C ALA A 193 -4.77 -5.87 11.95
N ALA A 194 -3.78 -5.21 11.36
CA ALA A 194 -2.40 -5.19 11.84
C ALA A 194 -2.18 -4.28 13.08
N GLY A 195 -3.23 -3.65 13.61
CA GLY A 195 -3.15 -2.76 14.76
C GLY A 195 -2.44 -1.43 14.51
N LEU A 196 -2.43 -0.94 13.26
CA LEU A 196 -1.72 0.28 12.82
C LEU A 196 -2.68 1.40 12.35
N PRO A 197 -3.72 1.77 13.13
CA PRO A 197 -4.68 2.80 12.72
C PRO A 197 -4.02 4.17 12.48
N GLU A 198 -2.89 4.44 13.12
CA GLU A 198 -2.12 5.66 12.95
C GLU A 198 -1.59 5.89 11.53
N LEU A 199 -1.52 4.84 10.70
CA LEU A 199 -1.11 4.90 9.30
C LEU A 199 -2.29 5.08 8.32
N VAL A 200 -3.50 5.23 8.82
CA VAL A 200 -4.68 5.55 8.02
C VAL A 200 -4.92 7.06 8.05
N ALA A 201 -4.87 7.71 6.90
CA ALA A 201 -5.18 9.13 6.73
C ALA A 201 -6.63 9.30 6.24
N ARG A 202 -7.25 10.43 6.58
CA ARG A 202 -8.63 10.77 6.17
C ARG A 202 -8.69 11.56 4.84
N ASN A 203 -7.59 12.17 4.44
CA ASN A 203 -7.46 12.98 3.21
C ASN A 203 -5.98 13.13 2.83
N LEU A 204 -5.71 13.74 1.66
CA LEU A 204 -4.35 13.96 1.14
C LEU A 204 -3.49 14.86 2.02
N ASP A 205 -4.07 15.87 2.69
CA ASP A 205 -3.29 16.77 3.56
C ASP A 205 -2.75 16.01 4.76
N VAL A 206 -3.62 15.24 5.43
CA VAL A 206 -3.22 14.39 6.57
C VAL A 206 -2.23 13.31 6.12
N TYR A 207 -2.41 12.72 4.92
CA TYR A 207 -1.49 11.77 4.32
C TYR A 207 -0.10 12.40 4.12
N THR A 208 -0.05 13.59 3.52
CA THR A 208 1.18 14.34 3.30
C THR A 208 1.90 14.64 4.62
N GLN A 209 1.18 15.17 5.61
CA GLN A 209 1.76 15.48 6.92
C GLN A 209 2.31 14.24 7.63
N LYS A 210 1.58 13.10 7.58
CA LYS A 210 2.05 11.84 8.15
C LYS A 210 3.31 11.34 7.43
N ALA A 211 3.37 11.40 6.10
CA ALA A 211 4.55 11.00 5.32
C ALA A 211 5.78 11.83 5.71
N LEU A 212 5.63 13.16 5.79
CA LEU A 212 6.69 14.09 6.20
C LEU A 212 7.13 13.86 7.64
N ASP A 213 6.19 13.67 8.55
CA ASP A 213 6.47 13.43 9.97
C ASP A 213 7.26 12.12 10.15
N LEU A 214 6.88 11.04 9.48
CA LEU A 214 7.57 9.75 9.53
C LEU A 214 8.97 9.81 8.90
N ALA A 215 9.14 10.60 7.83
CA ALA A 215 10.45 10.77 7.20
C ALA A 215 11.41 11.61 8.04
N ARG A 216 10.90 12.55 8.85
CA ARG A 216 11.69 13.46 9.69
C ARG A 216 11.92 12.95 11.11
N LYS A 217 11.18 11.92 11.55
CA LYS A 217 11.22 11.35 12.92
C LYS A 217 11.51 9.86 12.87
N PRO A 218 12.80 9.47 12.75
CA PRO A 218 13.20 8.07 12.64
C PRO A 218 12.70 7.19 13.81
N GLU A 219 12.62 7.76 14.99
CA GLU A 219 12.13 7.09 16.20
C GLU A 219 10.67 6.65 16.08
N ARG A 220 9.82 7.48 15.45
CA ARG A 220 8.41 7.14 15.17
C ARG A 220 8.28 6.01 14.17
N LEU A 221 9.04 6.10 13.08
CA LEU A 221 9.08 5.04 12.06
C LEU A 221 9.55 3.72 12.66
N GLN A 222 10.60 3.75 13.47
CA GLN A 222 11.13 2.56 14.14
C GLN A 222 10.13 1.95 15.13
N ALA A 223 9.38 2.78 15.86
CA ALA A 223 8.31 2.31 16.74
C ALA A 223 7.21 1.58 15.94
N LEU A 224 6.80 2.11 14.77
CA LEU A 224 5.84 1.47 13.88
C LEU A 224 6.36 0.14 13.32
N ARG A 225 7.61 0.10 12.86
CA ARG A 225 8.26 -1.13 12.40
C ARG A 225 8.32 -2.19 13.51
N SER A 226 8.68 -1.79 14.71
CA SER A 226 8.74 -2.69 15.88
C SER A 226 7.34 -3.22 16.23
N LYS A 227 6.31 -2.37 16.17
CA LYS A 227 4.92 -2.77 16.39
C LYS A 227 4.47 -3.76 15.32
N LEU A 228 4.71 -3.47 14.04
CA LEU A 228 4.39 -4.33 12.92
C LEU A 228 5.10 -5.69 13.02
N ASN A 229 6.38 -5.70 13.36
CA ASN A 229 7.17 -6.93 13.52
C ASN A 229 6.66 -7.84 14.65
N ARG A 230 6.07 -7.27 15.70
CA ARG A 230 5.39 -8.06 16.74
C ARG A 230 4.05 -8.60 16.21
N GLN A 231 3.27 -7.74 15.56
CA GLN A 231 1.92 -8.08 15.11
C GLN A 231 1.91 -9.16 14.01
N ARG A 232 2.78 -9.08 13.00
CA ARG A 232 2.83 -10.07 11.91
C ARG A 232 3.13 -11.50 12.36
N ARG A 233 3.60 -11.71 13.61
CA ARG A 233 3.83 -13.05 14.18
C ARG A 233 2.59 -13.64 14.84
N VAL A 234 1.62 -12.82 15.18
CA VAL A 234 0.44 -13.21 15.97
C VAL A 234 -0.89 -12.83 15.31
N ASN A 235 -0.85 -12.02 14.27
CA ASN A 235 -2.06 -11.54 13.60
C ASN A 235 -2.52 -12.49 12.47
N PRO A 236 -3.84 -12.66 12.31
CA PRO A 236 -4.43 -13.52 11.28
C PRO A 236 -4.44 -12.92 9.85
N CYS A 237 -3.87 -11.74 9.64
CA CYS A 237 -3.81 -11.07 8.33
C CYS A 237 -2.39 -10.93 7.83
#